data_14a52ab713f65fdad36a649055fb8312
#
_entry.id   14a52ab713f65fdad36a649055fb8312
#
_cell.length_a   1.000
_cell.length_b   1.000
_cell.length_c   1.000
_cell.angle_alpha   90.00
_cell.angle_beta   90.00
_cell.angle_gamma   90.00
#
_symmetry.space_group_name_H-M   'P 1'
#
loop_
_entity.id
_entity.type
_entity.pdbx_description
1 polymer ?
#
loop_
_entity_poly.entity_id
_entity_poly.type
_entity_poly.pdbx_seq_one_letter_code
_entity_poly.pdbx_strand_id
1 'polypeptide(L)'
;MRDIQQVLERWGAWAANNYEDVTWSPIAAGFKGLIPEKVKSRPQCCDDDAMIICGCMARLNRNNSDLHDLLVDYYVLGKTVMALARKHGCSDGHIGKRLQKAEGVVEGMLMMLDVKLEMDRYVERDSVTA
;
A
#
# COMPACT_ATOMS: atom_id res chain seq x y z
N MET A 1 -10.29 5.78 14.45
CA MET A 1 -10.09 5.85 13.00
C MET A 1 -8.80 5.14 12.63
N ARG A 2 -8.84 4.30 11.61
CA ARG A 2 -7.63 3.55 11.24
C ARG A 2 -6.59 4.44 10.56
N ASP A 3 -5.32 4.12 10.79
CA ASP A 3 -4.22 4.79 10.12
C ASP A 3 -3.94 4.07 8.81
N ILE A 4 -4.30 4.67 7.69
CA ILE A 4 -4.19 4.03 6.38
C ILE A 4 -2.73 3.71 6.03
N GLN A 5 -1.77 4.48 6.49
CA GLN A 5 -0.38 4.19 6.22
C GLN A 5 0.05 2.89 6.91
N GLN A 6 -0.35 2.69 8.15
CA GLN A 6 -0.06 1.44 8.85
C GLN A 6 -0.78 0.25 8.22
N VAL A 7 -2.02 0.45 7.77
CA VAL A 7 -2.77 -0.58 7.05
C VAL A 7 -1.99 -1.03 5.82
N LEU A 8 -1.53 -0.07 5.01
CA LEU A 8 -0.79 -0.37 3.79
C LEU A 8 0.59 -0.95 4.07
N GLU A 9 1.24 -0.54 5.15
CA GLU A 9 2.52 -1.13 5.55
C GLU A 9 2.35 -2.62 5.87
N ARG A 10 1.32 -2.99 6.62
CA ARG A 10 1.04 -4.38 6.97
C ARG A 10 0.61 -5.19 5.74
N TRP A 11 -0.21 -4.60 4.88
CA TRP A 11 -0.56 -5.24 3.62
C TRP A 11 0.67 -5.40 2.73
N GLY A 12 1.52 -4.38 2.66
CA GLY A 12 2.75 -4.43 1.87
C GLY A 12 3.66 -5.57 2.31
N ALA A 13 3.81 -5.75 3.61
CA ALA A 13 4.60 -6.86 4.14
C ALA A 13 3.97 -8.21 3.79
N TRP A 14 2.64 -8.33 3.91
CA TRP A 14 1.92 -9.53 3.50
C TRP A 14 2.13 -9.80 2.01
N ALA A 15 1.94 -8.78 1.16
CA ALA A 15 2.11 -8.92 -0.28
C ALA A 15 3.52 -9.33 -0.65
N ALA A 16 4.52 -8.76 0.02
CA ALA A 16 5.92 -9.09 -0.22
C ALA A 16 6.24 -10.55 0.10
N ASN A 17 5.56 -11.12 1.10
CA ASN A 17 5.75 -12.51 1.49
C ASN A 17 4.84 -13.49 0.75
N ASN A 18 3.80 -12.98 0.09
CA ASN A 18 2.80 -13.78 -0.60
C ASN A 18 2.61 -13.30 -2.04
N TYR A 19 3.70 -12.87 -2.68
CA TYR A 19 3.62 -12.21 -3.99
C TYR A 19 3.00 -13.09 -5.08
N GLU A 20 3.00 -14.40 -4.93
CA GLU A 20 2.41 -15.31 -5.90
C GLU A 20 0.88 -15.22 -5.91
N ASP A 21 0.30 -14.78 -4.79
CA ASP A 21 -1.14 -14.66 -4.63
C ASP A 21 -1.68 -13.27 -4.94
N VAL A 22 -0.82 -12.36 -5.38
CA VAL A 22 -1.18 -10.97 -5.64
C VAL A 22 -1.13 -10.70 -7.14
N THR A 23 -2.14 -9.99 -7.67
CA THR A 23 -2.14 -9.54 -9.05
C THR A 23 -1.24 -8.31 -9.18
N TRP A 24 -0.12 -8.47 -9.84
CA TRP A 24 0.86 -7.40 -10.03
C TRP A 24 0.62 -6.67 -11.35
N SER A 25 0.95 -5.37 -11.38
CA SER A 25 1.06 -4.66 -12.64
C SER A 25 2.25 -5.26 -13.42
N PRO A 26 2.29 -5.14 -14.77
CA PRO A 26 3.41 -5.67 -15.54
C PRO A 26 4.76 -5.11 -15.10
N ILE A 27 4.81 -3.86 -14.66
CA ILE A 27 6.04 -3.24 -14.18
C ILE A 27 6.47 -3.85 -12.85
N ALA A 28 5.54 -3.93 -11.90
CA ALA A 28 5.84 -4.47 -10.58
C ALA A 28 6.19 -5.96 -10.64
N ALA A 29 5.56 -6.71 -11.54
CA ALA A 29 5.83 -8.14 -11.69
C ALA A 29 7.30 -8.42 -12.02
N GLY A 30 7.97 -7.53 -12.75
CA GLY A 30 9.37 -7.69 -13.08
C GLY A 30 10.30 -7.55 -11.88
N PHE A 31 9.81 -7.07 -10.75
CA PHE A 31 10.63 -6.83 -9.56
C PHE A 31 10.38 -7.82 -8.43
N LYS A 32 9.62 -8.89 -8.67
CA LYS A 32 9.30 -9.87 -7.62
C LYS A 32 10.53 -10.38 -6.87
N GLY A 33 11.60 -10.69 -7.58
CA GLY A 33 12.83 -11.20 -6.97
C GLY A 33 13.64 -10.15 -6.25
N LEU A 34 13.24 -8.87 -6.33
CA LEU A 34 13.99 -7.76 -5.76
C LEU A 34 13.33 -7.17 -4.51
N ILE A 35 12.32 -7.85 -3.97
CA ILE A 35 11.62 -7.36 -2.77
C ILE A 35 12.56 -7.39 -1.58
N PRO A 36 12.79 -6.24 -0.93
CA PRO A 36 13.74 -6.18 0.19
C PRO A 36 13.28 -6.99 1.39
N GLU A 37 14.24 -7.63 2.04
CA GLU A 37 13.98 -8.33 3.29
C GLU A 37 13.42 -7.40 4.37
N LYS A 38 13.81 -6.14 4.34
CA LYS A 38 13.30 -5.11 5.24
C LYS A 38 11.76 -5.03 5.21
N VAL A 39 11.17 -5.12 4.02
CA VAL A 39 9.71 -5.11 3.88
C VAL A 39 9.12 -6.42 4.41
N LYS A 40 9.73 -7.55 4.03
CA LYS A 40 9.23 -8.87 4.41
C LYS A 40 9.23 -9.10 5.91
N SER A 41 10.12 -8.43 6.63
CA SER A 41 10.25 -8.60 8.08
C SER A 41 9.27 -7.75 8.88
N ARG A 42 8.53 -6.86 8.25
CA ARG A 42 7.52 -6.04 8.95
C ARG A 42 6.34 -6.89 9.39
N PRO A 43 5.58 -6.43 10.41
CA PRO A 43 4.33 -7.09 10.76
C PRO A 43 3.40 -7.14 9.56
N GLN A 44 2.77 -8.30 9.36
CA GLN A 44 1.82 -8.51 8.26
C GLN A 44 0.40 -8.43 8.77
N CYS A 45 -0.54 -8.18 7.86
CA CYS A 45 -1.96 -8.37 8.15
C CYS A 45 -2.32 -9.84 7.94
N CYS A 46 -3.52 -10.24 8.38
CA CYS A 46 -4.02 -11.59 8.12
C CYS A 46 -4.49 -11.73 6.66
N ASP A 47 -4.68 -12.96 6.23
CA ASP A 47 -5.09 -13.23 4.85
C ASP A 47 -6.44 -12.59 4.50
N ASP A 48 -7.41 -12.63 5.43
CA ASP A 48 -8.73 -12.05 5.18
C ASP A 48 -8.63 -10.53 4.95
N ASP A 49 -7.88 -9.84 5.80
CA ASP A 49 -7.63 -8.40 5.64
C ASP A 49 -6.93 -8.13 4.31
N ALA A 50 -5.93 -8.95 3.99
CA ALA A 50 -5.17 -8.79 2.76
C ALA A 50 -6.05 -8.91 1.52
N MET A 51 -7.00 -9.85 1.53
CA MET A 51 -7.89 -10.03 0.40
C MET A 51 -8.80 -8.83 0.17
N ILE A 52 -9.26 -8.21 1.26
CA ILE A 52 -10.06 -6.98 1.17
C ILE A 52 -9.24 -5.86 0.52
N ILE A 53 -8.00 -5.68 0.98
CA ILE A 53 -7.13 -4.63 0.46
C ILE A 53 -6.72 -4.93 -0.98
N CYS A 54 -6.45 -6.19 -1.32
CA CYS A 54 -6.18 -6.59 -2.70
C CYS A 54 -7.34 -6.22 -3.63
N GLY A 55 -8.58 -6.37 -3.17
CA GLY A 55 -9.76 -5.96 -3.93
C GLY A 55 -9.77 -4.46 -4.18
N CYS A 56 -9.43 -3.67 -3.17
CA CYS A 56 -9.30 -2.21 -3.32
C CYS A 56 -8.18 -1.86 -4.30
N MET A 57 -7.05 -2.51 -4.18
CA MET A 57 -5.90 -2.27 -5.06
C MET A 57 -6.20 -2.63 -6.51
N ALA A 58 -6.92 -3.71 -6.74
CA ALA A 58 -7.34 -4.10 -8.09
C ALA A 58 -8.24 -3.04 -8.72
N ARG A 59 -9.17 -2.47 -7.95
CA ARG A 59 -10.01 -1.37 -8.44
C ARG A 59 -9.20 -0.13 -8.72
N LEU A 60 -8.26 0.20 -7.85
CA LEU A 60 -7.37 1.34 -8.07
C LEU A 60 -6.58 1.15 -9.35
N ASN A 61 -6.06 -0.05 -9.58
CA ASN A 61 -5.28 -0.35 -10.79
C ASN A 61 -6.12 -0.14 -12.06
N ARG A 62 -7.37 -0.54 -12.05
CA ARG A 62 -8.24 -0.38 -13.22
C ARG A 62 -8.60 1.08 -13.50
N ASN A 63 -8.70 1.89 -12.45
CA ASN A 63 -9.13 3.28 -12.60
C ASN A 63 -7.96 4.26 -12.66
N ASN A 64 -6.85 3.95 -12.00
CA ASN A 64 -5.66 4.79 -12.01
C ASN A 64 -4.44 3.93 -11.70
N SER A 65 -3.88 3.33 -12.74
CA SER A 65 -2.73 2.44 -12.58
C SER A 65 -1.51 3.15 -12.04
N ASP A 66 -1.35 4.45 -12.31
CA ASP A 66 -0.20 5.22 -11.82
C ASP A 66 -0.20 5.29 -10.30
N LEU A 67 -1.35 5.54 -9.69
CA LEU A 67 -1.47 5.56 -8.23
C LEU A 67 -1.28 4.17 -7.63
N HIS A 68 -1.81 3.14 -8.30
CA HIS A 68 -1.63 1.77 -7.89
C HIS A 68 -0.14 1.40 -7.87
N ASP A 69 0.56 1.68 -8.95
CA ASP A 69 1.97 1.34 -9.07
C ASP A 69 2.82 2.11 -8.04
N LEU A 70 2.44 3.34 -7.74
CA LEU A 70 3.14 4.13 -6.74
C LEU A 70 3.02 3.50 -5.35
N LEU A 71 1.82 3.05 -4.98
CA LEU A 71 1.61 2.36 -3.70
C LEU A 71 2.38 1.04 -3.64
N VAL A 72 2.40 0.28 -4.73
CA VAL A 72 3.15 -0.98 -4.79
C VAL A 72 4.65 -0.71 -4.65
N ASP A 73 5.16 0.27 -5.39
CA ASP A 73 6.58 0.63 -5.32
C ASP A 73 6.98 1.01 -3.89
N TYR A 74 6.14 1.78 -3.23
CA TYR A 74 6.47 2.31 -1.90
C TYR A 74 6.27 1.27 -0.79
N TYR A 75 5.10 0.61 -0.75
CA TYR A 75 4.72 -0.26 0.37
C TYR A 75 5.16 -1.71 0.20
N VAL A 76 5.27 -2.21 -1.02
CA VAL A 76 5.65 -3.60 -1.29
C VAL A 76 7.10 -3.71 -1.68
N LEU A 77 7.55 -2.89 -2.63
CA LEU A 77 8.94 -2.94 -3.10
C LEU A 77 9.89 -2.14 -2.23
N GLY A 78 9.37 -1.34 -1.31
CA GLY A 78 10.20 -0.63 -0.33
C GLY A 78 11.01 0.51 -0.90
N LYS A 79 10.61 1.08 -2.04
CA LYS A 79 11.32 2.20 -2.64
C LYS A 79 11.12 3.46 -1.80
N THR A 80 12.19 4.27 -1.70
CA THR A 80 12.11 5.53 -0.96
C THR A 80 11.43 6.61 -1.79
N VAL A 81 10.94 7.65 -1.10
CA VAL A 81 10.36 8.81 -1.78
C VAL A 81 11.39 9.44 -2.72
N MET A 82 12.64 9.52 -2.31
CA MET A 82 13.71 10.07 -3.15
C MET A 82 13.91 9.26 -4.44
N ALA A 83 13.90 7.92 -4.31
CA ALA A 83 14.04 7.05 -5.47
C ALA A 83 12.86 7.20 -6.43
N LEU A 84 11.65 7.33 -5.89
CA LEU A 84 10.44 7.51 -6.69
C LEU A 84 10.44 8.88 -7.39
N ALA A 85 10.87 9.93 -6.69
CA ALA A 85 10.98 11.26 -7.28
C ALA A 85 11.96 11.25 -8.45
N ARG A 86 13.08 10.58 -8.29
CA ARG A 86 14.08 10.45 -9.35
C ARG A 86 13.53 9.66 -10.53
N LYS A 87 12.83 8.55 -10.25
CA LYS A 87 12.21 7.71 -11.29
C LYS A 87 11.20 8.49 -12.13
N HIS A 88 10.41 9.35 -11.49
CA HIS A 88 9.33 10.10 -12.15
C HIS A 88 9.74 11.49 -12.58
N GLY A 89 10.98 11.90 -12.30
CA GLY A 89 11.47 13.21 -12.70
C GLY A 89 10.77 14.37 -12.02
N CYS A 90 10.44 14.22 -10.74
CA CYS A 90 9.73 15.25 -9.98
C CYS A 90 10.35 15.42 -8.60
N SER A 91 9.79 16.32 -7.79
CA SER A 91 10.29 16.57 -6.44
C SER A 91 9.77 15.55 -5.44
N ASP A 92 10.48 15.43 -4.32
CA ASP A 92 10.04 14.57 -3.20
C ASP A 92 8.67 14.98 -2.69
N GLY A 93 8.42 16.29 -2.60
CA GLY A 93 7.12 16.81 -2.16
C GLY A 93 6.00 16.42 -3.10
N HIS A 94 6.25 16.37 -4.39
CA HIS A 94 5.26 15.94 -5.37
C HIS A 94 4.91 14.47 -5.19
N ILE A 95 5.93 13.62 -4.98
CA ILE A 95 5.71 12.20 -4.70
C ILE A 95 4.93 12.03 -3.40
N GLY A 96 5.27 12.80 -2.37
CA GLY A 96 4.54 12.74 -1.09
C GLY A 96 3.06 13.05 -1.25
N LYS A 97 2.74 14.07 -2.04
CA LYS A 97 1.34 14.42 -2.31
C LYS A 97 0.62 13.33 -3.09
N ARG A 98 1.28 12.72 -4.06
CA ARG A 98 0.69 11.64 -4.85
C ARG A 98 0.46 10.40 -4.00
N LEU A 99 1.40 10.08 -3.10
CA LEU A 99 1.21 8.98 -2.15
C LEU A 99 0.01 9.24 -1.25
N GLN A 100 -0.12 10.47 -0.72
CA GLN A 100 -1.26 10.83 0.12
C GLN A 100 -2.57 10.69 -0.64
N LYS A 101 -2.59 11.08 -1.90
CA LYS A 101 -3.79 10.93 -2.74
C LYS A 101 -4.15 9.45 -2.91
N ALA A 102 -3.17 8.62 -3.23
CA ALA A 102 -3.40 7.19 -3.43
C ALA A 102 -3.87 6.52 -2.14
N GLU A 103 -3.25 6.87 -1.01
CA GLU A 103 -3.64 6.38 0.31
C GLU A 103 -5.08 6.78 0.63
N GLY A 104 -5.44 8.03 0.33
CA GLY A 104 -6.79 8.52 0.55
C GLY A 104 -7.84 7.80 -0.29
N VAL A 105 -7.50 7.41 -1.51
CA VAL A 105 -8.42 6.64 -2.35
C VAL A 105 -8.69 5.27 -1.74
N VAL A 106 -7.65 4.57 -1.28
CA VAL A 106 -7.81 3.26 -0.64
C VAL A 106 -8.59 3.39 0.66
N GLU A 107 -8.29 4.42 1.46
CA GLU A 107 -9.03 4.70 2.69
C GLU A 107 -10.51 4.92 2.40
N GLY A 108 -10.82 5.70 1.37
CA GLY A 108 -12.20 5.93 0.95
C GLY A 108 -12.90 4.66 0.51
N MET A 109 -12.20 3.78 -0.21
CA MET A 109 -12.76 2.50 -0.60
C MET A 109 -13.11 1.65 0.61
N LEU A 110 -12.24 1.59 1.61
CA LEU A 110 -12.49 0.83 2.83
C LEU A 110 -13.68 1.42 3.59
N MET A 111 -13.82 2.75 3.60
CA MET A 111 -14.97 3.41 4.22
C MET A 111 -16.27 3.05 3.51
N MET A 112 -16.26 3.02 2.18
CA MET A 112 -17.44 2.66 1.40
C MET A 112 -17.86 1.20 1.60
N LEU A 113 -16.88 0.32 1.76
CA LEU A 113 -17.16 -1.09 2.05
C LEU A 113 -17.68 -1.30 3.47
N ASP A 114 -17.43 -0.33 4.34
CA ASP A 114 -17.84 -0.38 5.75
C ASP A 114 -17.41 -1.70 6.42
N VAL A 115 -16.19 -2.13 6.11
CA VAL A 115 -15.64 -3.37 6.66
C VAL A 115 -14.79 -3.09 7.88
N LYS A 116 -14.78 -4.06 8.79
CA LYS A 116 -13.83 -4.05 9.90
C LYS A 116 -12.68 -4.98 9.52
N LEU A 117 -11.47 -4.49 9.70
CA LEU A 117 -10.27 -5.28 9.50
C LEU A 117 -9.81 -5.84 10.84
N GLU A 118 -9.28 -7.05 10.82
CA GLU A 118 -8.73 -7.63 12.03
C GLU A 118 -7.60 -6.76 12.59
N MET A 119 -6.81 -6.16 11.71
CA MET A 119 -5.71 -5.29 12.12
C MET A 119 -6.15 -3.94 12.68
N ASP A 120 -7.44 -3.58 12.60
CA ASP A 120 -7.90 -2.27 13.09
C ASP A 120 -7.50 -2.00 14.54
N ARG A 121 -7.44 -3.04 15.36
CA ARG A 121 -7.01 -2.91 16.75
C ARG A 121 -5.54 -2.52 16.90
N TYR A 122 -4.74 -2.71 15.85
CA TYR A 122 -3.30 -2.42 15.86
C TYR A 122 -2.93 -1.18 15.07
N VAL A 123 -3.82 -0.71 14.20
CA VAL A 123 -3.51 0.38 13.28
C VAL A 123 -4.42 1.58 13.51
N GLU A 124 -5.01 1.67 14.67
CA GLU A 124 -5.87 2.80 14.98
C GLU A 124 -5.04 4.07 15.10
N ARG A 125 -5.50 5.12 14.40
CA ARG A 125 -4.83 6.40 14.51
C ARG A 125 -5.09 6.95 15.91
N ASP A 126 -4.04 7.41 16.56
CA ASP A 126 -4.16 8.05 17.84
C ASP A 126 -4.96 9.35 17.70
N SER A 127 -6.13 9.37 18.26
CA SER A 127 -7.03 10.52 18.14
C SER A 127 -6.86 11.52 19.28
N VAL A 128 -5.78 11.43 19.96
CA VAL A 128 -5.54 12.24 21.15
C VAL A 128 -5.26 13.66 20.86
N THR A 129 -5.22 13.99 19.70
CA THR A 129 -5.09 15.36 19.37
C THR A 129 -6.23 16.19 19.84
N ALA A 130 -7.03 15.65 20.62
CA ALA A 130 -8.04 16.51 21.19
C ALA A 130 -7.43 17.75 21.79
#